data_423428c7564596dfadee0e0b168e82e0
#
_entry.id   423428c7564596dfadee0e0b168e82e0
#
_cell.length_a   1.000
_cell.length_b   1.000
_cell.length_c   1.000
_cell.angle_alpha   90.00
_cell.angle_beta   90.00
_cell.angle_gamma   90.00
#
_symmetry.space_group_name_H-M   'P 1'
#
loop_
_entity.id
_entity.type
_entity.pdbx_description
1 polymer ?
#
loop_
_entity_poly.entity_id
_entity_poly.type
_entity_poly.pdbx_seq_one_letter_code
_entity_poly.pdbx_strand_id
1 'polypeptide(L)'
;MKIPPGTGLLLVGSGLYWVLSGPLIGWFSVLNPSQIHLSQMGLTLILITGIACLVLGLWIIPTDLEELCRLFTRNDGWIFIIPIALVVADIYLTLIGLSQGSWELNPFVASAVQIGPWAVVPFVVSYIALSEGLAIWMLSIGKWLFGAARPSRFMPFALVCGAASFGPLSNVGLLVIPGISTLSYFLGTIGMTGFSVGIYQHFRKQPPYGNPLFLGPTT
;
A
#
# COMPACT_ATOMS: atom_id res chain seq x y z
N MET A 1 -5.08 25.79 5.28
CA MET A 1 -4.33 24.57 5.64
C MET A 1 -4.08 23.80 4.33
N LYS A 2 -2.83 23.55 3.95
CA LYS A 2 -2.57 22.80 2.70
C LYS A 2 -2.75 21.31 3.00
N ILE A 3 -3.46 20.62 2.12
CA ILE A 3 -3.66 19.16 2.21
C ILE A 3 -2.30 18.48 1.98
N PRO A 4 -1.87 17.56 2.84
CA PRO A 4 -0.61 16.84 2.65
C PRO A 4 -0.62 16.03 1.34
N PRO A 5 0.47 16.02 0.55
CA PRO A 5 0.60 15.16 -0.61
C PRO A 5 0.38 13.67 -0.23
N GLY A 6 -0.22 12.91 -1.14
CA GLY A 6 -0.58 11.51 -0.93
C GLY A 6 -1.99 11.30 -0.36
N THR A 7 -2.65 12.36 0.14
CA THR A 7 -3.99 12.26 0.74
C THR A 7 -5.04 11.80 -0.28
N GLY A 8 -4.98 12.30 -1.52
CA GLY A 8 -5.92 11.91 -2.58
C GLY A 8 -5.76 10.45 -2.96
N LEU A 9 -4.53 9.97 -3.13
CA LEU A 9 -4.24 8.56 -3.41
C LEU A 9 -4.71 7.64 -2.27
N LEU A 10 -4.48 8.04 -1.01
CA LEU A 10 -4.97 7.29 0.17
C LEU A 10 -6.49 7.20 0.17
N LEU A 11 -7.18 8.30 -0.10
CA LEU A 11 -8.63 8.33 -0.14
C LEU A 11 -9.18 7.50 -1.31
N VAL A 12 -8.58 7.60 -2.51
CA VAL A 12 -8.99 6.77 -3.66
C VAL A 12 -8.76 5.30 -3.38
N GLY A 13 -7.59 4.93 -2.88
CA GLY A 13 -7.28 3.54 -2.54
C GLY A 13 -8.22 2.99 -1.46
N SER A 14 -8.45 3.74 -0.39
CA SER A 14 -9.40 3.36 0.67
C SER A 14 -10.82 3.26 0.13
N GLY A 15 -11.25 4.23 -0.67
CA GLY A 15 -12.58 4.26 -1.26
C GLY A 15 -12.82 3.07 -2.18
N LEU A 16 -11.89 2.76 -3.08
CA LEU A 16 -11.95 1.56 -3.94
C LEU A 16 -12.02 0.30 -3.10
N TYR A 17 -11.16 0.17 -2.09
CA TYR A 17 -11.15 -0.99 -1.20
C TYR A 17 -12.52 -1.22 -0.54
N TRP A 18 -13.10 -0.20 0.06
CA TRP A 18 -14.38 -0.33 0.77
C TRP A 18 -15.58 -0.52 -0.17
N VAL A 19 -15.61 0.15 -1.32
CA VAL A 19 -16.68 -0.04 -2.32
C VAL A 19 -16.66 -1.45 -2.91
N LEU A 20 -15.47 -2.03 -3.08
CA LEU A 20 -15.33 -3.41 -3.58
C LEU A 20 -15.60 -4.44 -2.48
N SER A 21 -15.09 -4.19 -1.28
CA SER A 21 -15.25 -5.10 -0.14
C SER A 21 -16.69 -5.17 0.36
N GLY A 22 -17.44 -4.07 0.32
CA GLY A 22 -18.83 -4.03 0.80
C GLY A 22 -19.72 -5.09 0.15
N PRO A 23 -19.87 -5.15 -1.18
CA PRO A 23 -20.64 -6.19 -1.86
C PRO A 23 -20.11 -7.60 -1.60
N LEU A 24 -18.78 -7.79 -1.53
CA LEU A 24 -18.17 -9.10 -1.26
C LEU A 24 -18.44 -9.56 0.17
N ILE A 25 -18.41 -8.66 1.16
CA ILE A 25 -18.80 -8.95 2.55
C ILE A 25 -20.28 -9.38 2.59
N GLY A 26 -21.15 -8.65 1.90
CA GLY A 26 -22.57 -8.99 1.81
C GLY A 26 -22.77 -10.38 1.24
N TRP A 27 -22.10 -10.70 0.14
CA TRP A 27 -22.17 -12.02 -0.50
C TRP A 27 -21.58 -13.12 0.40
N PHE A 28 -20.42 -12.90 1.00
CA PHE A 28 -19.79 -13.85 1.91
C PHE A 28 -20.62 -14.10 3.17
N SER A 29 -21.29 -13.09 3.71
CA SER A 29 -22.18 -13.24 4.88
C SER A 29 -23.42 -14.08 4.57
N VAL A 30 -23.91 -14.07 3.34
CA VAL A 30 -25.00 -14.94 2.88
C VAL A 30 -24.53 -16.40 2.79
N LEU A 31 -23.31 -16.64 2.33
CA LEU A 31 -22.77 -18.00 2.19
C LEU A 31 -22.29 -18.58 3.53
N ASN A 32 -21.83 -17.74 4.46
CA ASN A 32 -21.27 -18.13 5.75
C ASN A 32 -21.86 -17.30 6.90
N PRO A 33 -23.15 -17.44 7.20
CA PRO A 33 -23.86 -16.61 8.17
C PRO A 33 -23.34 -16.72 9.61
N SER A 34 -22.60 -17.79 9.93
CA SER A 34 -21.99 -18.00 11.26
C SER A 34 -20.68 -17.23 11.47
N GLN A 35 -20.06 -16.73 10.44
CA GLN A 35 -18.72 -16.11 10.52
C GLN A 35 -18.74 -14.59 10.47
N ILE A 36 -19.66 -13.99 9.73
CA ILE A 36 -19.76 -12.52 9.60
C ILE A 36 -21.22 -12.11 9.63
N HIS A 37 -21.64 -11.45 10.73
CA HIS A 37 -22.93 -10.77 10.82
C HIS A 37 -22.74 -9.26 10.70
N LEU A 38 -22.69 -8.76 9.47
CA LEU A 38 -22.83 -7.34 9.24
C LEU A 38 -24.30 -7.00 9.02
N SER A 39 -24.82 -6.09 9.85
CA SER A 39 -26.17 -5.56 9.64
C SER A 39 -26.22 -4.81 8.30
N GLN A 40 -27.40 -4.74 7.68
CA GLN A 40 -27.61 -3.92 6.47
C GLN A 40 -27.14 -2.48 6.66
N MET A 41 -27.32 -1.95 7.88
CA MET A 41 -26.82 -0.62 8.23
C MET A 41 -25.28 -0.54 8.19
N GLY A 42 -24.59 -1.58 8.65
CA GLY A 42 -23.12 -1.65 8.57
C GLY A 42 -22.60 -1.67 7.14
N LEU A 43 -23.22 -2.47 6.26
CA LEU A 43 -22.87 -2.49 4.83
C LEU A 43 -23.13 -1.15 4.14
N THR A 44 -24.26 -0.51 4.46
CA THR A 44 -24.59 0.82 3.92
C THR A 44 -23.58 1.86 4.36
N LEU A 45 -23.16 1.88 5.62
CA LEU A 45 -22.14 2.79 6.13
C LEU A 45 -20.77 2.57 5.44
N ILE A 46 -20.38 1.32 5.25
CA ILE A 46 -19.14 0.99 4.51
C ILE A 46 -19.18 1.55 3.08
N LEU A 47 -20.29 1.33 2.37
CA LEU A 47 -20.45 1.82 1.00
C LEU A 47 -20.47 3.35 0.94
N ILE A 48 -21.22 4.01 1.81
CA ILE A 48 -21.28 5.49 1.87
C ILE A 48 -19.88 6.06 2.16
N THR A 49 -19.17 5.48 3.15
CA THR A 49 -17.82 5.92 3.49
C THR A 49 -16.86 5.70 2.32
N GLY A 50 -16.94 4.54 1.67
CA GLY A 50 -16.13 4.23 0.49
C GLY A 50 -16.37 5.22 -0.67
N ILE A 51 -17.64 5.50 -0.98
CA ILE A 51 -18.01 6.47 -2.02
C ILE A 51 -17.53 7.88 -1.65
N ALA A 52 -17.73 8.31 -0.40
CA ALA A 52 -17.24 9.61 0.06
C ALA A 52 -15.73 9.74 -0.06
N CYS A 53 -14.97 8.71 0.33
CA CYS A 53 -13.52 8.66 0.14
C CYS A 53 -13.13 8.75 -1.34
N LEU A 54 -13.82 8.01 -2.23
CA LEU A 54 -13.57 8.09 -3.67
C LEU A 54 -13.80 9.48 -4.23
N VAL A 55 -14.95 10.09 -3.93
CA VAL A 55 -15.29 11.44 -4.44
C VAL A 55 -14.28 12.48 -3.97
N LEU A 56 -13.98 12.49 -2.67
CA LEU A 56 -12.98 13.40 -2.09
C LEU A 56 -11.58 13.13 -2.63
N GLY A 57 -11.21 11.86 -2.73
CA GLY A 57 -9.91 11.45 -3.25
C GLY A 57 -9.72 11.84 -4.72
N LEU A 58 -10.71 11.62 -5.58
CA LEU A 58 -10.68 12.03 -6.99
C LEU A 58 -10.59 13.54 -7.15
N TRP A 59 -11.15 14.31 -6.24
CA TRP A 59 -11.02 15.77 -6.23
C TRP A 59 -9.60 16.23 -5.87
N ILE A 60 -8.91 15.51 -4.99
CA ILE A 60 -7.56 15.86 -4.50
C ILE A 60 -6.47 15.24 -5.38
N ILE A 61 -6.71 14.09 -6.03
CA ILE A 61 -5.72 13.28 -6.74
C ILE A 61 -4.88 14.05 -7.78
N PRO A 62 -5.38 15.06 -8.50
CA PRO A 62 -4.56 15.80 -9.46
C PRO A 62 -3.30 16.39 -8.83
N THR A 63 -3.38 16.87 -7.59
CA THR A 63 -2.23 17.43 -6.86
C THR A 63 -1.23 16.35 -6.46
N ASP A 64 -1.71 15.15 -6.11
CA ASP A 64 -0.86 14.01 -5.75
C ASP A 64 -0.16 13.44 -6.97
N LEU A 65 -0.85 13.34 -8.12
CA LEU A 65 -0.25 12.89 -9.38
C LEU A 65 0.83 13.84 -9.89
N GLU A 66 0.63 15.16 -9.74
CA GLU A 66 1.66 16.14 -10.08
C GLU A 66 2.91 15.95 -9.21
N GLU A 67 2.74 15.78 -7.89
CA GLU A 67 3.85 15.51 -6.98
C GLU A 67 4.52 14.18 -7.29
N LEU A 68 3.75 13.13 -7.58
CA LEU A 68 4.27 11.82 -7.97
C LEU A 68 5.12 11.91 -9.25
N CYS A 69 4.59 12.55 -10.30
CA CYS A 69 5.34 12.79 -11.53
C CYS A 69 6.63 13.55 -11.25
N ARG A 70 6.58 14.57 -10.39
CA ARG A 70 7.77 15.32 -9.97
C ARG A 70 8.78 14.45 -9.25
N LEU A 71 8.36 13.49 -8.44
CA LEU A 71 9.22 12.53 -7.77
C LEU A 71 9.87 11.56 -8.75
N PHE A 72 9.11 11.01 -9.70
CA PHE A 72 9.62 10.05 -10.69
C PHE A 72 10.58 10.63 -11.72
N THR A 73 10.48 11.92 -12.04
CA THR A 73 11.37 12.57 -13.02
C THR A 73 12.78 12.83 -12.50
N ARG A 74 13.10 12.46 -11.26
CA ARG A 74 14.38 12.73 -10.61
C ARG A 74 15.28 11.50 -10.55
N ASN A 75 16.57 11.72 -10.34
CA ASN A 75 17.58 10.68 -10.32
C ASN A 75 17.29 9.54 -9.32
N ASP A 76 16.57 9.83 -8.23
CA ASP A 76 16.17 8.85 -7.21
C ASP A 76 14.70 8.39 -7.36
N GLY A 77 14.03 8.78 -8.45
CA GLY A 77 12.62 8.49 -8.67
C GLY A 77 12.28 6.99 -8.65
N TRP A 78 13.23 6.14 -9.03
CA TRP A 78 13.09 4.70 -9.00
C TRP A 78 12.72 4.14 -7.60
N ILE A 79 13.09 4.84 -6.51
CA ILE A 79 12.78 4.40 -5.14
C ILE A 79 11.27 4.43 -4.89
N PHE A 80 10.55 5.36 -5.51
CA PHE A 80 9.09 5.44 -5.38
C PHE A 80 8.34 4.35 -6.18
N ILE A 81 9.04 3.60 -7.04
CA ILE A 81 8.50 2.41 -7.69
C ILE A 81 8.49 1.21 -6.73
N ILE A 82 9.30 1.22 -5.67
CA ILE A 82 9.45 0.09 -4.75
C ILE A 82 8.11 -0.33 -4.12
N PRO A 83 7.29 0.56 -3.55
CA PRO A 83 5.99 0.16 -2.99
C PRO A 83 5.09 -0.50 -4.04
N ILE A 84 5.04 0.03 -5.26
CA ILE A 84 4.26 -0.54 -6.37
C ILE A 84 4.77 -1.95 -6.70
N ALA A 85 6.08 -2.08 -6.89
CA ALA A 85 6.70 -3.37 -7.22
C ALA A 85 6.44 -4.43 -6.14
N LEU A 86 6.50 -4.04 -4.87
CA LEU A 86 6.24 -4.94 -3.75
C LEU A 86 4.77 -5.37 -3.70
N VAL A 87 3.82 -4.47 -3.92
CA VAL A 87 2.39 -4.81 -3.99
C VAL A 87 2.11 -5.75 -5.15
N VAL A 88 2.66 -5.47 -6.33
CA VAL A 88 2.48 -6.34 -7.51
C VAL A 88 3.10 -7.72 -7.27
N ALA A 89 4.30 -7.77 -6.67
CA ALA A 89 4.95 -9.02 -6.32
C ALA A 89 4.14 -9.84 -5.29
N ASP A 90 3.58 -9.17 -4.28
CA ASP A 90 2.74 -9.82 -3.26
C ASP A 90 1.52 -10.48 -3.89
N ILE A 91 0.80 -9.76 -4.73
CA ILE A 91 -0.38 -10.27 -5.40
C ILE A 91 -0.02 -11.42 -6.36
N TYR A 92 1.06 -11.27 -7.13
CA TYR A 92 1.52 -12.30 -8.04
C TYR A 92 1.87 -13.60 -7.29
N LEU A 93 2.62 -13.50 -6.20
CA LEU A 93 2.99 -14.65 -5.35
C LEU A 93 1.77 -15.27 -4.65
N THR A 94 0.81 -14.44 -4.23
CA THR A 94 -0.47 -14.90 -3.70
C THR A 94 -1.23 -15.75 -4.73
N LEU A 95 -1.33 -15.27 -5.98
CA LEU A 95 -2.01 -16.02 -7.05
C LEU A 95 -1.32 -17.35 -7.37
N ILE A 96 0.02 -17.39 -7.36
CA ILE A 96 0.77 -18.64 -7.50
C ILE A 96 0.47 -19.57 -6.33
N GLY A 97 0.53 -19.07 -5.09
CA GLY A 97 0.22 -19.85 -3.90
C GLY A 97 -1.18 -20.45 -3.94
N LEU A 98 -2.19 -19.68 -4.32
CA LEU A 98 -3.56 -20.15 -4.47
C LEU A 98 -3.68 -21.24 -5.54
N SER A 99 -2.96 -21.12 -6.67
CA SER A 99 -2.95 -22.15 -7.72
C SER A 99 -2.31 -23.47 -7.25
N GLN A 100 -1.50 -23.43 -6.21
CA GLN A 100 -0.85 -24.58 -5.56
C GLN A 100 -1.63 -25.10 -4.33
N GLY A 101 -2.83 -24.57 -4.07
CA GLY A 101 -3.67 -24.97 -2.94
C GLY A 101 -3.34 -24.27 -1.62
N SER A 102 -2.57 -23.18 -1.65
CA SER A 102 -2.34 -22.34 -0.47
C SER A 102 -3.60 -21.55 -0.10
N TRP A 103 -3.62 -21.00 1.11
CA TRP A 103 -4.75 -20.24 1.62
C TRP A 103 -4.45 -18.74 1.51
N GLU A 104 -5.42 -17.99 1.01
CA GLU A 104 -5.42 -16.54 1.10
C GLU A 104 -6.03 -16.12 2.43
N LEU A 105 -5.26 -15.35 3.22
CA LEU A 105 -5.71 -14.86 4.53
C LEU A 105 -6.70 -13.71 4.41
N ASN A 106 -6.64 -12.94 3.31
CA ASN A 106 -7.60 -11.87 3.07
C ASN A 106 -8.87 -12.44 2.40
N PRO A 107 -10.00 -12.53 3.13
CA PRO A 107 -11.22 -13.15 2.61
C PRO A 107 -11.79 -12.41 1.38
N PHE A 108 -11.48 -11.12 1.23
CA PHE A 108 -11.96 -10.34 0.08
C PHE A 108 -11.17 -10.67 -1.18
N VAL A 109 -9.85 -10.81 -1.07
CA VAL A 109 -8.99 -11.25 -2.18
C VAL A 109 -9.34 -12.69 -2.54
N ALA A 110 -9.50 -13.58 -1.56
CA ALA A 110 -9.92 -14.97 -1.80
C ALA A 110 -11.26 -15.04 -2.55
N SER A 111 -12.25 -14.24 -2.14
CA SER A 111 -13.55 -14.16 -2.82
C SER A 111 -13.43 -13.58 -4.23
N ALA A 112 -12.62 -12.55 -4.42
CA ALA A 112 -12.38 -11.95 -5.74
C ALA A 112 -11.74 -12.96 -6.71
N VAL A 113 -10.78 -13.76 -6.25
CA VAL A 113 -10.16 -14.82 -7.06
C VAL A 113 -11.17 -15.88 -7.50
N GLN A 114 -12.10 -16.25 -6.62
CA GLN A 114 -13.18 -17.21 -6.95
C GLN A 114 -14.14 -16.67 -8.02
N ILE A 115 -14.41 -15.37 -8.03
CA ILE A 115 -15.24 -14.72 -9.07
C ILE A 115 -14.50 -14.70 -10.42
N GLY A 116 -13.19 -14.47 -10.39
CA GLY A 116 -12.35 -14.48 -11.57
C GLY A 116 -11.21 -13.46 -11.52
N PRO A 117 -10.18 -13.61 -12.36
CA PRO A 117 -9.00 -12.73 -12.35
C PRO A 117 -9.31 -11.24 -12.50
N TRP A 118 -10.38 -10.90 -13.23
CA TRP A 118 -10.81 -9.52 -13.44
C TRP A 118 -11.28 -8.84 -12.13
N ALA A 119 -11.81 -9.61 -11.18
CA ALA A 119 -12.27 -9.08 -9.90
C ALA A 119 -11.10 -8.73 -8.95
N VAL A 120 -9.91 -9.28 -9.22
CA VAL A 120 -8.69 -8.96 -8.44
C VAL A 120 -8.10 -7.61 -8.85
N VAL A 121 -8.22 -7.22 -10.13
CA VAL A 121 -7.61 -5.99 -10.66
C VAL A 121 -7.96 -4.73 -9.85
N PRO A 122 -9.23 -4.47 -9.48
CA PRO A 122 -9.56 -3.30 -8.67
C PRO A 122 -8.90 -3.31 -7.28
N PHE A 123 -8.71 -4.49 -6.67
CA PHE A 123 -7.97 -4.60 -5.40
C PHE A 123 -6.49 -4.26 -5.60
N VAL A 124 -5.87 -4.73 -6.70
CA VAL A 124 -4.49 -4.35 -7.04
C VAL A 124 -4.36 -2.84 -7.16
N VAL A 125 -5.25 -2.19 -7.90
CA VAL A 125 -5.27 -0.73 -8.04
C VAL A 125 -5.46 -0.04 -6.69
N SER A 126 -6.36 -0.55 -5.85
CA SER A 126 -6.60 -0.03 -4.51
C SER A 126 -5.33 -0.13 -3.64
N TYR A 127 -4.67 -1.28 -3.61
CA TYR A 127 -3.44 -1.47 -2.82
C TYR A 127 -2.28 -0.62 -3.33
N ILE A 128 -2.11 -0.48 -4.65
CA ILE A 128 -1.11 0.41 -5.23
C ILE A 128 -1.38 1.85 -4.80
N ALA A 129 -2.62 2.33 -4.94
CA ALA A 129 -2.98 3.69 -4.56
C ALA A 129 -2.78 3.93 -3.05
N LEU A 130 -3.14 2.97 -2.20
CA LEU A 130 -2.91 3.03 -0.76
C LEU A 130 -1.41 3.07 -0.43
N SER A 131 -0.62 2.19 -1.03
CA SER A 131 0.81 2.08 -0.77
C SER A 131 1.57 3.34 -1.20
N GLU A 132 1.32 3.84 -2.41
CA GLU A 132 1.93 5.07 -2.91
C GLU A 132 1.44 6.30 -2.15
N GLY A 133 0.14 6.40 -1.90
CA GLY A 133 -0.44 7.48 -1.13
C GLY A 133 0.16 7.54 0.28
N LEU A 134 0.30 6.41 0.95
CA LEU A 134 0.92 6.31 2.27
C LEU A 134 2.41 6.67 2.22
N ALA A 135 3.13 6.20 1.22
CA ALA A 135 4.55 6.49 1.05
C ALA A 135 4.81 8.00 0.89
N ILE A 136 4.05 8.67 0.01
CA ILE A 136 4.16 10.12 -0.22
C ILE A 136 3.71 10.91 1.02
N TRP A 137 2.64 10.49 1.66
CA TRP A 137 2.13 11.12 2.87
C TRP A 137 3.14 11.02 4.02
N MET A 138 3.81 9.88 4.17
CA MET A 138 4.87 9.66 5.17
C MET A 138 6.12 10.49 4.91
N LEU A 139 6.44 10.83 3.67
CA LEU A 139 7.49 11.80 3.37
C LEU A 139 7.16 13.20 3.91
N SER A 140 5.90 13.61 3.82
CA SER A 140 5.43 14.88 4.38
C SER A 140 5.50 14.90 5.90
N ILE A 141 5.10 13.80 6.54
CA ILE A 141 5.26 13.62 8.01
C ILE A 141 6.74 13.64 8.40
N GLY A 142 7.58 12.92 7.66
CA GLY A 142 9.03 12.92 7.92
C GLY A 142 9.64 14.32 7.85
N LYS A 143 9.22 15.11 6.85
CA LYS A 143 9.63 16.52 6.74
C LYS A 143 9.15 17.36 7.93
N TRP A 144 7.95 17.15 8.39
CA TRP A 144 7.38 17.86 9.53
C TRP A 144 8.09 17.48 10.85
N LEU A 145 8.33 16.18 11.08
CA LEU A 145 8.94 15.70 12.33
C LEU A 145 10.45 16.00 12.43
N PHE A 146 11.18 15.87 11.33
CA PHE A 146 12.65 15.87 11.34
C PHE A 146 13.28 17.06 10.59
N GLY A 147 12.46 17.87 9.94
CA GLY A 147 12.91 18.97 9.11
C GLY A 147 13.41 18.53 7.72
N ALA A 148 13.40 19.45 6.76
CA ALA A 148 13.65 19.15 5.34
C ALA A 148 15.08 18.68 5.05
N ALA A 149 16.07 19.17 5.81
CA ALA A 149 17.49 18.91 5.57
C ALA A 149 18.04 17.63 6.23
N ARG A 150 17.27 16.96 7.11
CA ARG A 150 17.76 15.81 7.89
C ARG A 150 17.49 14.49 7.16
N PRO A 151 18.46 13.54 7.11
CA PRO A 151 18.24 12.21 6.56
C PRO A 151 17.07 11.47 7.21
N SER A 152 16.86 11.66 8.50
CA SER A 152 15.78 11.06 9.30
C SER A 152 14.36 11.33 8.77
N ARG A 153 14.16 12.38 7.95
CA ARG A 153 12.88 12.65 7.30
C ARG A 153 12.39 11.50 6.40
N PHE A 154 13.30 10.68 5.87
CA PHE A 154 12.98 9.52 5.05
C PHE A 154 12.67 8.26 5.85
N MET A 155 12.83 8.31 7.17
CA MET A 155 12.56 7.16 8.04
C MET A 155 11.10 6.69 7.93
N PRO A 156 10.07 7.55 7.98
CA PRO A 156 8.69 7.08 7.82
C PRO A 156 8.43 6.43 6.46
N PHE A 157 8.98 6.98 5.38
CA PHE A 157 8.90 6.37 4.05
C PHE A 157 9.60 5.00 4.00
N ALA A 158 10.80 4.90 4.55
CA ALA A 158 11.54 3.64 4.63
C ALA A 158 10.77 2.56 5.40
N LEU A 159 10.07 2.93 6.48
CA LEU A 159 9.21 2.02 7.23
C LEU A 159 8.01 1.52 6.41
N VAL A 160 7.40 2.38 5.60
CA VAL A 160 6.30 1.97 4.70
C VAL A 160 6.80 0.97 3.66
N CYS A 161 7.94 1.24 3.01
CA CYS A 161 8.53 0.30 2.07
C CYS A 161 8.90 -1.03 2.73
N GLY A 162 9.43 -0.97 3.95
CA GLY A 162 9.70 -2.17 4.74
C GLY A 162 8.43 -2.96 5.03
N ALA A 163 7.38 -2.30 5.52
CA ALA A 163 6.10 -2.94 5.78
C ALA A 163 5.50 -3.57 4.50
N ALA A 164 5.58 -2.89 3.37
CA ALA A 164 5.11 -3.41 2.08
C ALA A 164 5.91 -4.66 1.61
N SER A 165 7.16 -4.83 2.04
CA SER A 165 7.98 -5.99 1.69
C SER A 165 7.63 -7.26 2.48
N PHE A 166 6.88 -7.13 3.57
CA PHE A 166 6.52 -8.27 4.43
C PHE A 166 5.71 -9.32 3.66
N GLY A 167 4.66 -8.90 2.96
CA GLY A 167 3.78 -9.80 2.21
C GLY A 167 4.53 -10.65 1.18
N PRO A 168 5.21 -10.06 0.17
CA PRO A 168 5.88 -10.83 -0.85
C PRO A 168 6.96 -11.76 -0.31
N LEU A 169 7.74 -11.34 0.69
CA LEU A 169 8.79 -12.20 1.27
C LEU A 169 8.22 -13.31 2.15
N SER A 170 7.12 -13.04 2.84
CA SER A 170 6.34 -14.03 3.54
C SER A 170 5.80 -15.10 2.58
N ASN A 171 5.24 -14.67 1.45
CA ASN A 171 4.74 -15.58 0.41
C ASN A 171 5.85 -16.44 -0.23
N VAL A 172 7.04 -15.87 -0.46
CA VAL A 172 8.21 -16.66 -0.90
C VAL A 172 8.50 -17.78 0.11
N GLY A 173 8.45 -17.51 1.41
CA GLY A 173 8.65 -18.52 2.44
C GLY A 173 7.66 -19.68 2.35
N LEU A 174 6.38 -19.37 2.11
CA LEU A 174 5.33 -20.37 1.95
C LEU A 174 5.50 -21.22 0.68
N LEU A 175 5.97 -20.61 -0.41
CA LEU A 175 6.21 -21.30 -1.68
C LEU A 175 7.44 -22.21 -1.63
N VAL A 176 8.50 -21.81 -0.90
CA VAL A 176 9.75 -22.59 -0.81
C VAL A 176 9.58 -23.78 0.13
N ILE A 177 8.90 -23.62 1.25
CA ILE A 177 8.66 -24.70 2.23
C ILE A 177 7.19 -24.66 2.67
N PRO A 178 6.28 -25.30 1.93
CA PRO A 178 4.88 -25.38 2.28
C PRO A 178 4.68 -25.98 3.68
N GLY A 179 3.82 -25.36 4.48
CA GLY A 179 3.47 -25.84 5.81
C GLY A 179 4.33 -25.28 6.95
N ILE A 180 5.41 -24.55 6.69
CA ILE A 180 6.19 -23.89 7.73
C ILE A 180 5.87 -22.39 7.77
N SER A 181 4.75 -22.05 8.43
CA SER A 181 4.34 -20.67 8.63
C SER A 181 5.38 -19.80 9.37
N THR A 182 6.14 -20.41 10.29
CA THR A 182 7.20 -19.69 11.04
C THR A 182 8.29 -19.16 10.13
N LEU A 183 8.71 -19.93 9.10
CA LEU A 183 9.71 -19.48 8.13
C LEU A 183 9.18 -18.30 7.31
N SER A 184 7.93 -18.36 6.92
CA SER A 184 7.24 -17.29 6.20
C SER A 184 7.27 -15.98 6.97
N TYR A 185 6.86 -15.99 8.25
CA TYR A 185 6.91 -14.81 9.11
C TYR A 185 8.34 -14.31 9.34
N PHE A 186 9.30 -15.22 9.48
CA PHE A 186 10.70 -14.87 9.65
C PHE A 186 11.27 -14.15 8.41
N LEU A 187 11.02 -14.67 7.21
CA LEU A 187 11.43 -14.03 5.96
C LEU A 187 10.74 -12.68 5.76
N GLY A 188 9.44 -12.59 6.05
CA GLY A 188 8.73 -11.33 6.03
C GLY A 188 9.34 -10.29 6.97
N THR A 189 9.70 -10.68 8.18
CA THR A 189 10.30 -9.78 9.18
C THR A 189 11.70 -9.33 8.78
N ILE A 190 12.54 -10.24 8.27
CA ILE A 190 13.88 -9.91 7.75
C ILE A 190 13.74 -8.94 6.58
N GLY A 191 12.81 -9.21 5.67
CA GLY A 191 12.55 -8.34 4.54
C GLY A 191 12.13 -6.94 4.97
N MET A 192 11.16 -6.85 5.86
CA MET A 192 10.70 -5.58 6.41
C MET A 192 11.86 -4.76 6.99
N THR A 193 12.70 -5.40 7.81
CA THR A 193 13.86 -4.75 8.42
C THR A 193 14.90 -4.37 7.37
N GLY A 194 15.25 -5.29 6.47
CA GLY A 194 16.25 -5.08 5.43
C GLY A 194 15.89 -3.96 4.46
N PHE A 195 14.66 -3.94 3.97
CA PHE A 195 14.16 -2.85 3.11
C PHE A 195 14.13 -1.51 3.83
N SER A 196 13.63 -1.46 5.07
CA SER A 196 13.60 -0.23 5.86
C SER A 196 15.00 0.34 6.05
N VAL A 197 15.95 -0.49 6.47
CA VAL A 197 17.35 -0.09 6.72
C VAL A 197 18.03 0.29 5.40
N GLY A 198 17.84 -0.50 4.34
CA GLY A 198 18.46 -0.26 3.03
C GLY A 198 18.03 1.08 2.43
N ILE A 199 16.73 1.36 2.41
CA ILE A 199 16.18 2.62 1.89
C ILE A 199 16.63 3.80 2.77
N TYR A 200 16.57 3.67 4.09
CA TYR A 200 17.05 4.71 4.99
C TYR A 200 18.53 5.02 4.78
N GLN A 201 19.36 3.98 4.65
CA GLN A 201 20.80 4.15 4.40
C GLN A 201 21.11 4.78 3.03
N HIS A 202 20.32 4.45 2.00
CA HIS A 202 20.44 5.10 0.71
C HIS A 202 20.28 6.62 0.84
N PHE A 203 19.21 7.08 1.48
CA PHE A 203 18.98 8.51 1.69
C PHE A 203 19.99 9.17 2.64
N ARG A 204 20.53 8.42 3.63
CA ARG A 204 21.56 8.94 4.54
C ARG A 204 22.87 9.24 3.84
N LYS A 205 23.22 8.48 2.79
CA LYS A 205 24.47 8.67 2.03
C LYS A 205 24.43 9.84 1.07
N GLN A 206 23.25 10.39 0.79
CA GLN A 206 23.13 11.53 -0.10
C GLN A 206 23.59 12.82 0.61
N PRO A 207 24.35 13.68 -0.10
CA PRO A 207 24.83 14.92 0.50
C PRO A 207 23.65 15.83 0.88
N PRO A 208 23.69 16.50 2.04
CA PRO A 208 22.58 17.29 2.57
C PRO A 208 22.16 18.47 1.68
N TYR A 209 23.02 18.89 0.75
CA TYR A 209 22.82 20.06 -0.10
C TYR A 209 22.57 19.76 -1.58
N GLY A 210 22.54 18.50 -2.00
CA GLY A 210 22.49 18.13 -3.43
C GLY A 210 21.10 17.77 -3.96
N ASN A 211 20.10 17.66 -3.12
CA ASN A 211 18.80 17.17 -3.56
C ASN A 211 17.72 18.26 -3.45
N PRO A 212 17.50 19.04 -4.52
CA PRO A 212 16.43 20.06 -4.55
C PRO A 212 15.01 19.47 -4.47
N LEU A 213 14.87 18.12 -4.29
CA LEU A 213 13.59 17.41 -4.21
C LEU A 213 12.63 18.00 -3.19
N PHE A 214 13.16 18.68 -2.17
CA PHE A 214 12.37 19.05 -1.02
C PHE A 214 12.64 20.47 -0.54
N LEU A 215 13.42 21.22 -1.30
CA LEU A 215 13.43 22.66 -1.17
C LEU A 215 12.22 23.16 -1.96
N GLY A 216 11.13 23.42 -1.26
CA GLY A 216 10.03 24.21 -1.84
C GLY A 216 10.60 25.50 -2.43
N PRO A 217 9.86 26.19 -3.32
CA PRO A 217 10.33 27.45 -3.84
C PRO A 217 10.80 28.33 -2.68
N THR A 218 12.06 28.74 -2.74
CA THR A 218 12.60 29.76 -1.86
C THR A 218 11.89 31.05 -2.25
N THR A 219 10.84 31.38 -1.58
CA THR A 219 10.29 32.74 -1.49
C THR A 219 10.61 33.27 -0.14
#